data_f728a153c293e817665a87c901ed0293
#
_entry.id   f728a153c293e817665a87c901ed0293
#
_cell.length_a   1.000
_cell.length_b   1.000
_cell.length_c   1.000
_cell.angle_alpha   90.00
_cell.angle_beta   90.00
_cell.angle_gamma   90.00
#
_symmetry.space_group_name_H-M   'P 1'
#
loop_
_entity.id
_entity.type
_entity.pdbx_description
1 polymer ?
#
loop_
_entity_poly.entity_id
_entity_poly.type
_entity_poly.pdbx_seq_one_letter_code
_entity_poly.pdbx_strand_id
1 'polypeptide(L)'
;MNKLETLLKLAEIVGGEETKIVGTKSFLQTGKVYAIRTVTMIYTGRLVAENETQLLLEDAAWIPETERWMDFAATGAHREAEPYTRPVVLFKSGILDVTEIPNVITKQK
;
A
#
# COMPACT_ATOMS: atom_id res chain seq x y z
N MET A 1 -25.38 -4.36 -8.18
CA MET A 1 -24.43 -5.04 -7.52
C MET A 1 -23.11 -4.59 -7.94
N ASN A 2 -22.30 -4.32 -7.06
CA ASN A 2 -21.02 -3.86 -7.44
C ASN A 2 -20.23 -5.06 -7.87
N LYS A 3 -19.02 -4.84 -8.28
CA LYS A 3 -18.25 -5.88 -8.75
C LYS A 3 -18.07 -6.94 -7.78
N LEU A 4 -17.88 -6.59 -6.55
CA LEU A 4 -17.72 -7.58 -5.55
C LEU A 4 -18.96 -8.39 -5.47
N GLU A 5 -20.09 -7.74 -5.50
CA GLU A 5 -21.27 -8.48 -5.39
C GLU A 5 -21.51 -9.30 -6.55
N THR A 6 -21.08 -8.84 -7.67
CA THR A 6 -21.19 -9.65 -8.83
C THR A 6 -20.31 -10.84 -8.63
N LEU A 7 -19.11 -10.62 -8.16
CA LEU A 7 -18.23 -11.72 -7.94
C LEU A 7 -18.68 -12.56 -6.79
N LEU A 8 -19.21 -11.96 -5.80
CA LEU A 8 -19.71 -12.69 -4.71
C LEU A 8 -20.92 -13.40 -5.10
N LYS A 9 -21.69 -12.81 -5.92
CA LYS A 9 -22.81 -13.46 -6.37
C LYS A 9 -22.42 -14.52 -7.25
N LEU A 10 -21.38 -14.30 -7.99
CA LEU A 10 -20.87 -15.34 -8.79
C LEU A 10 -20.34 -16.36 -7.89
N ALA A 11 -19.67 -15.96 -6.90
CA ALA A 11 -19.11 -16.89 -5.97
C ALA A 11 -20.23 -17.47 -5.19
N GLU A 12 -21.18 -16.71 -4.86
CA GLU A 12 -22.29 -17.22 -4.14
C GLU A 12 -23.16 -17.97 -5.01
N ILE A 13 -23.32 -17.49 -6.14
CA ILE A 13 -24.11 -18.12 -7.05
C ILE A 13 -23.42 -19.26 -7.48
N VAL A 14 -22.22 -19.14 -7.67
CA VAL A 14 -21.49 -20.18 -8.09
C VAL A 14 -21.12 -20.96 -6.99
N GLY A 15 -21.17 -20.51 -5.98
CA GLY A 15 -20.79 -21.33 -5.06
C GLY A 15 -21.23 -20.85 -3.93
N GLY A 16 -21.74 -20.35 -4.18
CA GLY A 16 -21.99 -20.02 -3.48
C GLY A 16 -21.17 -19.88 -2.73
N GLU A 17 -20.69 -19.91 -2.79
CA GLU A 17 -20.05 -19.79 -2.45
C GLU A 17 -19.25 -19.41 -2.29
N GLU A 18 -18.94 -19.42 -1.94
CA GLU A 18 -18.21 -19.02 -1.89
C GLU A 18 -17.29 -18.83 -1.85
N THR A 19 -16.97 -18.95 -1.48
CA THR A 19 -16.10 -18.76 -1.38
C THR A 19 -15.17 -18.24 -1.89
N LYS A 20 -14.81 -18.09 -2.09
CA LYS A 20 -13.91 -17.61 -2.62
C LYS A 20 -13.88 -16.22 -2.48
N ILE A 21 -12.99 -15.61 -2.32
CA ILE A 21 -12.93 -14.36 -2.19
C ILE A 21 -12.71 -13.75 -3.34
N VAL A 22 -13.49 -12.93 -3.65
CA VAL A 22 -13.25 -12.40 -4.75
C VAL A 22 -13.52 -11.14 -4.44
N GLY A 23 -12.93 -10.30 -4.69
CA GLY A 23 -13.29 -9.29 -4.20
C GLY A 23 -12.94 -7.97 -4.48
N THR A 24 -13.57 -6.99 -3.93
CA THR A 24 -13.22 -5.64 -4.08
C THR A 24 -12.56 -5.13 -2.83
N LYS A 25 -12.46 -5.94 -1.80
CA LYS A 25 -11.82 -5.46 -0.62
C LYS A 25 -10.33 -5.46 -0.79
N SER A 26 -9.70 -4.38 -0.36
CA SER A 26 -8.26 -4.28 -0.36
C SER A 26 -7.67 -5.16 0.73
N PHE A 27 -6.48 -5.65 0.49
CA PHE A 27 -5.74 -6.35 1.53
C PHE A 27 -4.99 -5.36 2.42
N LEU A 28 -5.00 -4.08 2.08
CA LEU A 28 -4.33 -3.08 2.88
C LEU A 28 -5.23 -2.66 4.04
N GLN A 29 -4.61 -2.25 5.12
CA GLN A 29 -5.36 -1.85 6.31
C GLN A 29 -4.95 -0.47 6.74
N THR A 30 -5.94 0.37 7.04
CA THR A 30 -5.66 1.71 7.52
C THR A 30 -4.96 1.62 8.88
N GLY A 31 -4.07 2.53 9.13
CA GLY A 31 -3.27 2.53 10.35
C GLY A 31 -1.97 1.78 10.24
N LYS A 32 -1.82 0.97 9.22
CA LYS A 32 -0.58 0.22 9.02
C LYS A 32 0.39 1.04 8.20
N VAL A 33 1.66 0.73 8.35
CA VAL A 33 2.73 1.43 7.64
C VAL A 33 3.22 0.55 6.51
N TYR A 34 3.35 1.14 5.34
CA TYR A 34 3.70 0.38 4.15
C TYR A 34 4.86 0.99 3.39
N ALA A 35 5.62 0.13 2.74
CA ALA A 35 6.56 0.53 1.71
C ALA A 35 5.90 0.24 0.37
N ILE A 36 5.88 1.22 -0.50
CA ILE A 36 5.13 1.15 -1.74
C ILE A 36 6.08 1.40 -2.89
N ARG A 37 6.19 0.43 -3.79
CA ARG A 37 7.04 0.59 -4.95
C ARG A 37 6.20 0.97 -6.15
N THR A 38 6.65 1.99 -6.85
CA THR A 38 6.08 2.37 -8.14
C THR A 38 7.12 2.11 -9.20
N VAL A 39 6.81 2.44 -10.42
CA VAL A 39 7.74 2.19 -11.52
C VAL A 39 9.07 2.87 -11.29
N THR A 40 9.05 4.07 -10.74
CA THR A 40 10.28 4.84 -10.63
C THR A 40 10.64 5.23 -9.20
N MET A 41 9.74 5.04 -8.26
CA MET A 41 9.95 5.57 -6.92
C MET A 41 9.49 4.61 -5.85
N ILE A 42 10.08 4.75 -4.68
CA ILE A 42 9.68 4.00 -3.49
C ILE A 42 9.19 5.00 -2.46
N TYR A 43 8.03 4.74 -1.89
CA TYR A 43 7.47 5.57 -0.85
C TYR A 43 7.20 4.74 0.38
N THR A 44 7.23 5.40 1.55
CA THR A 44 6.73 4.77 2.77
C THR A 44 5.66 5.66 3.35
N GLY A 45 4.82 5.14 4.21
CA GLY A 45 3.84 5.96 4.90
C GLY A 45 2.81 5.13 5.61
N ARG A 46 2.04 5.81 6.45
CA ARG A 46 0.93 5.17 7.15
C ARG A 46 -0.33 5.37 6.32
N LEU A 47 -1.01 4.28 6.04
CA LEU A 47 -2.24 4.36 5.26
C LEU A 47 -3.35 4.94 6.11
N VAL A 48 -3.92 6.04 5.67
CA VAL A 48 -5.00 6.69 6.36
C VAL A 48 -6.34 6.37 5.73
N ALA A 49 -6.37 6.31 4.43
CA ALA A 49 -7.61 6.05 3.72
C ALA A 49 -7.29 5.54 2.32
N GLU A 50 -8.25 4.91 1.72
CA GLU A 50 -8.06 4.40 0.38
C GLU A 50 -9.42 4.36 -0.32
N ASN A 51 -9.40 4.58 -1.62
CA ASN A 51 -10.58 4.37 -2.45
C ASN A 51 -10.17 3.50 -3.62
N GLU A 52 -11.00 3.43 -4.64
CA GLU A 52 -10.72 2.52 -5.74
C GLU A 52 -9.45 2.85 -6.50
N THR A 53 -9.05 4.10 -6.52
CA THR A 53 -7.94 4.53 -7.37
C THR A 53 -6.77 5.14 -6.61
N GLN A 54 -6.92 5.39 -5.33
CA GLN A 54 -5.92 6.17 -4.59
C GLN A 54 -5.67 5.64 -3.20
N LEU A 55 -4.47 5.91 -2.71
CA LEU A 55 -4.11 5.71 -1.31
C LEU A 55 -3.76 7.06 -0.72
N LEU A 56 -4.21 7.33 0.49
CA LEU A 56 -3.84 8.52 1.21
C LEU A 56 -2.91 8.12 2.34
N LEU A 57 -1.73 8.71 2.36
CA LEU A 57 -0.71 8.39 3.34
C LEU A 57 -0.37 9.59 4.20
N GLU A 58 -0.11 9.33 5.47
CA GLU A 58 0.47 10.32 6.35
C GLU A 58 1.85 9.86 6.77
N ASP A 59 2.67 10.79 7.22
CA ASP A 59 4.04 10.52 7.59
C ASP A 59 4.75 9.78 6.47
N ALA A 60 4.51 10.23 5.27
CA ALA A 60 5.09 9.60 4.09
C ALA A 60 6.51 10.09 3.83
N ALA A 61 7.27 9.28 3.14
CA ALA A 61 8.60 9.67 2.71
C ALA A 61 8.88 9.07 1.34
N TRP A 62 9.66 9.78 0.57
CA TRP A 62 10.23 9.25 -0.67
C TRP A 62 11.58 8.66 -0.29
N ILE A 63 11.85 7.45 -0.75
CA ILE A 63 13.08 6.75 -0.44
C ILE A 63 13.90 6.62 -1.70
N PRO A 64 14.79 7.59 -1.97
CA PRO A 64 15.62 7.52 -3.19
C PRO A 64 16.53 6.32 -3.20
N GLU A 65 16.98 5.89 -2.02
CA GLU A 65 17.87 4.76 -1.98
C GLU A 65 17.65 3.93 -0.73
N THR A 66 17.35 2.66 -0.92
CA THR A 66 17.20 1.74 0.20
C THR A 66 18.52 1.02 0.41
N GLU A 67 18.60 0.23 1.45
CA GLU A 67 19.61 -0.80 1.55
C GLU A 67 19.09 -1.96 0.71
N ARG A 68 19.52 -3.18 0.94
CA ARG A 68 18.94 -4.31 0.25
C ARG A 68 17.46 -4.27 0.48
N TRP A 69 16.70 -4.56 -0.56
CA TRP A 69 15.24 -4.44 -0.47
C TRP A 69 14.65 -5.23 0.70
N MET A 70 15.08 -6.47 0.89
CA MET A 70 14.51 -7.26 1.97
C MET A 70 14.94 -6.77 3.34
N ASP A 71 16.11 -6.19 3.44
CA ASP A 71 16.55 -5.59 4.70
C ASP A 71 15.74 -4.35 4.97
N PHE A 72 15.51 -3.54 3.94
CA PHE A 72 14.67 -2.36 4.07
C PHE A 72 13.26 -2.75 4.48
N ALA A 73 12.70 -3.75 3.84
CA ALA A 73 11.32 -4.17 4.15
C ALA A 73 11.21 -4.70 5.58
N ALA A 74 12.24 -5.36 6.06
CA ALA A 74 12.19 -5.95 7.40
C ALA A 74 12.48 -4.93 8.50
N THR A 75 13.40 -4.01 8.28
CA THR A 75 13.90 -3.16 9.35
C THR A 75 13.77 -1.68 9.06
N GLY A 76 13.48 -1.30 7.82
CA GLY A 76 13.45 0.11 7.45
C GLY A 76 14.81 0.67 7.09
N ALA A 77 15.83 -0.16 6.99
CA ALA A 77 17.18 0.33 6.69
C ALA A 77 17.23 0.95 5.31
N HIS A 78 17.72 2.16 5.22
CA HIS A 78 17.76 2.89 3.96
C HIS A 78 18.93 3.84 3.97
N ARG A 79 19.31 4.30 2.76
CA ARG A 79 20.41 5.21 2.62
C ARG A 79 19.97 6.65 2.46
N GLU A 80 18.88 6.87 1.79
CA GLU A 80 18.36 8.21 1.59
C GLU A 80 16.87 8.24 1.79
N ALA A 81 16.38 9.28 2.40
CA ALA A 81 14.96 9.47 2.61
C ALA A 81 14.62 10.95 2.64
N GLU A 82 13.48 11.28 2.02
CA GLU A 82 12.98 12.65 2.02
C GLU A 82 11.55 12.61 2.55
N PRO A 83 11.36 12.87 3.82
CA PRO A 83 10.00 12.85 4.38
C PRO A 83 9.17 14.02 3.85
N TYR A 84 7.91 13.73 3.63
CA TYR A 84 6.96 14.77 3.27
C TYR A 84 6.42 15.40 4.54
N THR A 85 6.10 16.69 4.45
CA THR A 85 5.51 17.39 5.58
C THR A 85 4.00 17.41 5.51
N ARG A 86 3.42 16.86 4.46
CA ARG A 86 1.98 16.84 4.25
C ARG A 86 1.53 15.48 3.79
N PRO A 87 0.26 15.17 3.91
CA PRO A 87 -0.22 13.88 3.41
C PRO A 87 0.03 13.74 1.91
N VAL A 88 0.22 12.52 1.49
CA VAL A 88 0.52 12.20 0.10
C VAL A 88 -0.54 11.29 -0.44
N VAL A 89 -1.00 11.58 -1.65
CA VAL A 89 -1.92 10.71 -2.36
C VAL A 89 -1.14 9.98 -3.43
N LEU A 90 -1.22 8.67 -3.43
CA LEU A 90 -0.63 7.86 -4.48
C LEU A 90 -1.73 7.24 -5.31
N PHE A 91 -1.52 7.19 -6.61
CA PHE A 91 -2.50 6.61 -7.52
C PHE A 91 -2.17 5.14 -7.71
N LYS A 92 -3.15 4.29 -7.50
CA LYS A 92 -2.94 2.84 -7.55
C LYS A 92 -2.42 2.36 -8.89
N SER A 93 -2.76 3.07 -9.95
CA SER A 93 -2.32 2.63 -11.28
C SER A 93 -0.80 2.62 -11.44
N GLY A 94 -0.09 3.37 -10.60
CA GLY A 94 1.37 3.39 -10.70
C GLY A 94 2.07 2.48 -9.71
N ILE A 95 1.33 1.77 -8.89
CA ILE A 95 1.91 0.96 -7.84
C ILE A 95 2.21 -0.44 -8.35
N LEU A 96 3.41 -0.90 -8.07
CA LEU A 96 3.82 -2.25 -8.43
C LEU A 96 3.58 -3.23 -7.29
N ASP A 97 4.00 -2.87 -6.10
CA ASP A 97 3.71 -3.71 -4.94
C ASP A 97 3.74 -2.89 -3.66
N VAL A 98 3.20 -3.45 -2.61
CA VAL A 98 3.08 -2.81 -1.31
C VAL A 98 3.43 -3.84 -0.25
N THR A 99 4.27 -3.47 0.68
CA THR A 99 4.72 -4.36 1.75
C THR A 99 4.62 -3.65 3.08
N GLU A 100 4.07 -4.29 4.08
CA GLU A 100 4.01 -3.69 5.41
C GLU A 100 5.41 -3.60 5.99
N ILE A 101 5.74 -2.47 6.60
CA ILE A 101 7.03 -2.27 7.25
C ILE A 101 6.77 -1.81 8.69
N PRO A 102 7.78 -1.90 9.56
CA PRO A 102 7.53 -1.65 10.98
C PRO A 102 7.25 -0.21 11.34
N ASN A 103 7.89 0.74 10.71
CA ASN A 103 7.80 2.13 11.16
C ASN A 103 7.82 3.11 10.01
N VAL A 104 7.17 4.27 10.22
CA VAL A 104 7.28 5.35 9.25
C VAL A 104 8.69 5.92 9.30
N ILE A 105 9.11 6.57 8.22
CA ILE A 105 10.41 7.20 8.12
C ILE A 105 10.18 8.69 8.10
N THR A 106 10.59 9.36 9.16
CA THR A 106 10.29 10.77 9.32
C THR A 106 11.53 11.65 9.35
N LYS A 107 12.70 11.06 9.18
CA LYS A 107 13.93 11.85 9.19
C LYS A 107 14.59 11.82 7.84
N GLN A 108 15.04 12.99 7.42
CA GLN A 108 15.78 13.11 6.19
C GLN A 108 17.11 12.39 6.33
N LYS A 109 17.52 11.76 5.28
CA LYS A 109 18.78 11.04 5.33
C LYS A 109 19.47 11.07 3.98
#